data_95e0020a8433e4b5a1734b85409557d9
#
_entry.id   95e0020a8433e4b5a1734b85409557d9
#
_cell.length_a   1.000
_cell.length_b   1.000
_cell.length_c   1.000
_cell.angle_alpha   90.00
_cell.angle_beta   90.00
_cell.angle_gamma   90.00
#
_symmetry.space_group_name_H-M   'P 1'
#
loop_
_entity.id
_entity.type
_entity.pdbx_description
1 polymer ?
#
loop_
_entity_poly.entity_id
_entity_poly.type
_entity_poly.pdbx_seq_one_letter_code
_entity_poly.pdbx_strand_id
1 'polypeptide(L)'
;TVTAQEEVGERGALIAAKQVNPDLAIVFEGCPADDTAETPEMIQSAMGKGPMLRYFDVSMITNPEFQEYALEIAKIHKIPVQVSVRSGGGTNGMAITQVQGAPTIVVGIPVRYAHTPHCYVDFQDYQAAKELVIQLIKNLDADKIQALVQPLSKEWNK
;
A
#
# COMPACT_ATOMS: atom_id res chain seq x y z
N THR A 1 -2.28 -3.38 13.95
CA THR A 1 -0.95 -3.57 14.55
C THR A 1 -0.09 -2.36 14.26
N VAL A 2 0.64 -1.87 15.26
CA VAL A 2 1.72 -0.90 15.07
C VAL A 2 3.03 -1.64 15.26
N THR A 3 3.95 -1.51 14.32
CA THR A 3 5.22 -2.23 14.33
C THR A 3 6.40 -1.27 14.48
N ALA A 4 7.48 -1.75 15.07
CA ALA A 4 8.72 -0.99 15.27
C ALA A 4 9.80 -1.45 14.28
N GLN A 5 10.87 -0.65 14.15
CA GLN A 5 12.06 -0.98 13.39
C GLN A 5 11.81 -1.18 11.88
N GLU A 6 10.91 -0.37 11.31
CA GLU A 6 10.68 -0.38 9.86
C GLU A 6 11.94 0.07 9.12
N GLU A 7 12.52 1.22 9.48
CA GLU A 7 13.69 1.87 8.87
C GLU A 7 15.02 1.07 8.95
N VAL A 8 15.01 -0.05 9.66
CA VAL A 8 16.19 -0.91 9.82
C VAL A 8 15.91 -2.36 9.38
N GLY A 9 14.99 -2.54 8.44
CA GLY A 9 14.67 -3.82 7.80
C GLY A 9 13.36 -4.44 8.25
N GLU A 10 12.31 -3.65 8.44
CA GLU A 10 10.90 -4.05 8.67
C GLU A 10 10.71 -5.13 9.74
N ARG A 11 11.61 -5.16 10.75
CA ARG A 11 11.76 -6.27 11.72
C ARG A 11 10.51 -6.52 12.53
N GLY A 12 9.84 -5.45 12.96
CA GLY A 12 8.59 -5.56 13.71
C GLY A 12 7.45 -6.13 12.88
N ALA A 13 7.37 -5.77 11.60
CA ALA A 13 6.37 -6.30 10.68
C ALA A 13 6.58 -7.80 10.43
N LEU A 14 7.81 -8.24 10.31
CA LEU A 14 8.17 -9.66 10.16
C LEU A 14 7.65 -10.51 11.34
N ILE A 15 7.86 -10.02 12.55
CA ILE A 15 7.42 -10.73 13.76
C ILE A 15 5.90 -10.69 13.90
N ALA A 16 5.28 -9.52 13.63
CA ALA A 16 3.84 -9.36 13.69
C ALA A 16 3.13 -10.26 12.66
N ALA A 17 3.63 -10.34 11.43
CA ALA A 17 3.08 -11.21 10.39
C ALA A 17 3.11 -12.69 10.81
N LYS A 18 4.22 -13.15 11.41
CA LYS A 18 4.32 -14.53 11.91
C LYS A 18 3.32 -14.84 13.03
N GLN A 19 3.03 -13.87 13.89
CA GLN A 19 2.11 -14.07 15.02
C GLN A 19 0.66 -13.94 14.62
N VAL A 20 0.33 -12.97 13.77
CA VAL A 20 -1.05 -12.69 13.34
C VAL A 20 -1.52 -13.69 12.30
N ASN A 21 -0.62 -14.14 11.42
CA ASN A 21 -0.92 -15.04 10.30
C ASN A 21 -2.07 -14.51 9.42
N PRO A 22 -1.96 -13.33 8.82
CA PRO A 22 -3.07 -12.68 8.15
C PRO A 22 -3.41 -13.35 6.80
N ASP A 23 -4.69 -13.40 6.45
CA ASP A 23 -5.14 -13.78 5.11
C ASP A 23 -4.87 -12.68 4.07
N LEU A 24 -5.04 -11.41 4.48
CA LEU A 24 -4.78 -10.21 3.69
C LEU A 24 -4.09 -9.16 4.57
N ALA A 25 -3.35 -8.27 3.93
CA ALA A 25 -2.74 -7.15 4.66
C ALA A 25 -2.91 -5.81 3.94
N ILE A 26 -3.16 -4.78 4.73
CA ILE A 26 -3.15 -3.38 4.30
C ILE A 26 -2.10 -2.67 5.13
N VAL A 27 -1.12 -2.08 4.48
CA VAL A 27 -0.03 -1.36 5.12
C VAL A 27 -0.22 0.14 4.92
N PHE A 28 -0.18 0.89 6.02
CA PHE A 28 -0.12 2.33 5.99
C PHE A 28 1.32 2.80 6.19
N GLU A 29 1.75 3.76 5.38
CA GLU A 29 3.06 4.39 5.56
C GLU A 29 3.10 5.81 5.03
N GLY A 30 4.13 6.57 5.40
CA GLY A 30 4.50 7.80 4.71
C GLY A 30 5.32 7.44 3.47
N CYS A 31 4.87 7.86 2.28
CA CYS A 31 5.60 7.62 1.04
C CYS A 31 6.21 8.91 0.52
N PRO A 32 7.45 8.92 0.02
CA PRO A 32 8.04 10.11 -0.55
C PRO A 32 7.16 10.69 -1.67
N ALA A 33 6.75 11.94 -1.52
CA ALA A 33 6.21 12.74 -2.60
C ALA A 33 7.35 13.17 -3.52
N ASP A 34 7.15 13.07 -4.83
CA ASP A 34 8.15 13.41 -5.84
C ASP A 34 7.82 14.71 -6.61
N ASP A 35 6.74 15.35 -6.27
CA ASP A 35 6.18 16.55 -6.91
C ASP A 35 7.06 17.83 -6.77
N THR A 36 8.10 17.78 -5.95
CA THR A 36 9.09 18.86 -5.82
C THR A 36 10.46 18.52 -6.44
N ALA A 37 10.63 17.27 -6.89
CA ALA A 37 11.92 16.78 -7.39
C ALA A 37 11.87 16.32 -8.85
N GLU A 38 10.69 15.92 -9.33
CA GLU A 38 10.50 15.39 -10.67
C GLU A 38 9.89 16.40 -11.65
N THR A 39 10.05 16.16 -12.93
CA THR A 39 9.31 16.90 -13.96
C THR A 39 7.83 16.52 -13.93
N PRO A 40 6.92 17.39 -14.39
CA PRO A 40 5.47 17.12 -14.32
C PRO A 40 5.04 15.76 -14.89
N GLU A 41 5.73 15.28 -15.92
CA GLU A 41 5.43 14.02 -16.60
C GLU A 41 5.89 12.79 -15.82
N MET A 42 6.81 12.98 -14.87
CA MET A 42 7.40 11.90 -14.08
C MET A 42 6.82 11.81 -12.66
N ILE A 43 5.99 12.78 -12.27
CA ILE A 43 5.38 12.79 -10.94
C ILE A 43 4.42 11.62 -10.80
N GLN A 44 4.65 10.78 -9.80
CA GLN A 44 3.79 9.65 -9.45
C GLN A 44 3.08 9.83 -8.10
N SER A 45 3.62 10.69 -7.23
CA SER A 45 3.09 10.92 -5.90
C SER A 45 3.19 12.40 -5.54
N ALA A 46 2.09 13.13 -5.70
CA ALA A 46 1.99 14.54 -5.37
C ALA A 46 1.23 14.75 -4.05
N MET A 47 1.70 15.65 -3.21
CA MET A 47 0.97 16.07 -2.01
C MET A 47 -0.32 16.81 -2.39
N GLY A 48 -1.43 16.50 -1.71
CA GLY A 48 -2.75 17.09 -2.00
C GLY A 48 -3.53 16.40 -3.12
N LYS A 49 -3.10 15.20 -3.57
CA LYS A 49 -3.75 14.41 -4.62
C LYS A 49 -4.32 13.07 -4.14
N GLY A 50 -4.39 12.87 -2.83
CA GLY A 50 -4.84 11.64 -2.21
C GLY A 50 -3.70 10.64 -1.97
N PRO A 51 -4.00 9.53 -1.26
CA PRO A 51 -3.02 8.50 -0.99
C PRO A 51 -2.50 7.86 -2.28
N MET A 52 -1.27 7.35 -2.19
CA MET A 52 -0.61 6.63 -3.25
C MET A 52 -0.71 5.12 -3.00
N LEU A 53 -1.29 4.39 -3.93
CA LEU A 53 -1.29 2.93 -3.95
C LEU A 53 -0.04 2.45 -4.71
N ARG A 54 0.77 1.62 -4.05
CA ARG A 54 2.02 1.14 -4.61
C ARG A 54 1.80 -0.13 -5.41
N TYR A 55 2.10 -0.11 -6.70
CA TYR A 55 2.08 -1.32 -7.52
C TYR A 55 3.31 -2.20 -7.30
N PHE A 56 4.45 -1.54 -7.13
CA PHE A 56 5.71 -2.24 -7.10
C PHE A 56 6.81 -1.35 -6.49
N ASP A 57 7.71 -1.95 -5.76
CA ASP A 57 9.00 -1.37 -5.35
C ASP A 57 10.11 -2.43 -5.42
N VAL A 58 11.32 -2.09 -5.00
CA VAL A 58 12.46 -3.02 -5.08
C VAL A 58 12.31 -4.25 -4.19
N SER A 59 11.37 -4.25 -3.27
CA SER A 59 11.19 -5.28 -2.26
C SER A 59 9.95 -6.16 -2.47
N MET A 60 8.92 -5.65 -3.16
CA MET A 60 7.69 -6.39 -3.39
C MET A 60 6.95 -5.97 -4.66
N ILE A 61 6.18 -6.88 -5.20
CA ILE A 61 5.13 -6.61 -6.18
C ILE A 61 3.79 -6.76 -5.46
N THR A 62 2.97 -5.71 -5.50
CA THR A 62 1.63 -5.75 -4.91
C THR A 62 0.76 -6.77 -5.63
N ASN A 63 -0.10 -7.49 -4.90
CA ASN A 63 -1.07 -8.38 -5.50
C ASN A 63 -1.99 -7.58 -6.44
N PRO A 64 -2.02 -7.89 -7.76
CA PRO A 64 -2.74 -7.08 -8.73
C PRO A 64 -4.25 -7.06 -8.50
N GLU A 65 -4.85 -8.17 -8.10
CA GLU A 65 -6.29 -8.26 -7.86
C GLU A 65 -6.71 -7.42 -6.65
N PHE A 66 -5.88 -7.41 -5.60
CA PHE A 66 -6.15 -6.58 -4.42
C PHE A 66 -5.94 -5.10 -4.72
N GLN A 67 -4.96 -4.76 -5.56
CA GLN A 67 -4.72 -3.40 -6.03
C GLN A 67 -5.91 -2.88 -6.85
N GLU A 68 -6.40 -3.66 -7.82
CA GLU A 68 -7.56 -3.30 -8.63
C GLU A 68 -8.83 -3.16 -7.79
N TYR A 69 -9.02 -4.04 -6.82
CA TYR A 69 -10.12 -3.90 -5.85
C TYR A 69 -10.03 -2.58 -5.08
N ALA A 70 -8.83 -2.18 -4.65
CA ALA A 70 -8.65 -0.91 -3.96
C ALA A 70 -8.97 0.30 -4.86
N LEU A 71 -8.57 0.25 -6.12
CA LEU A 71 -8.89 1.28 -7.12
C LEU A 71 -10.39 1.35 -7.43
N GLU A 72 -11.05 0.20 -7.51
CA GLU A 72 -12.52 0.13 -7.70
C GLU A 72 -13.26 0.79 -6.54
N ILE A 73 -12.91 0.45 -5.30
CA ILE A 73 -13.49 1.06 -4.10
C ILE A 73 -13.24 2.57 -4.06
N ALA A 74 -12.03 3.01 -4.38
CA ALA A 74 -11.72 4.43 -4.47
C ALA A 74 -12.62 5.15 -5.49
N LYS A 75 -12.83 4.55 -6.66
CA LYS A 75 -13.69 5.08 -7.71
C LYS A 75 -15.16 5.16 -7.28
N ILE A 76 -15.70 4.08 -6.69
CA ILE A 76 -17.10 4.01 -6.21
C ILE A 76 -17.37 5.12 -5.18
N HIS A 77 -16.45 5.30 -4.24
CA HIS A 77 -16.57 6.27 -3.16
C HIS A 77 -16.02 7.66 -3.48
N LYS A 78 -15.54 7.88 -4.72
CA LYS A 78 -14.97 9.14 -5.20
C LYS A 78 -13.81 9.64 -4.32
N ILE A 79 -13.01 8.71 -3.84
CA ILE A 79 -11.82 9.00 -3.04
C ILE A 79 -10.67 9.24 -4.02
N PRO A 80 -9.97 10.40 -3.94
CA PRO A 80 -8.81 10.64 -4.78
C PRO A 80 -7.70 9.65 -4.42
N VAL A 81 -7.07 9.04 -5.43
CA VAL A 81 -5.92 8.13 -5.26
C VAL A 81 -4.93 8.34 -6.37
N GLN A 82 -3.67 8.07 -6.07
CA GLN A 82 -2.57 8.03 -7.01
C GLN A 82 -1.98 6.61 -7.04
N VAL A 83 -1.22 6.30 -8.07
CA VAL A 83 -0.52 5.01 -8.20
C VAL A 83 0.95 5.24 -8.47
N SER A 84 1.81 4.35 -7.98
CA SER A 84 3.24 4.51 -8.24
C SER A 84 3.97 3.17 -8.39
N VAL A 85 5.07 3.27 -9.13
CA VAL A 85 6.13 2.27 -9.25
C VAL A 85 7.41 2.90 -8.73
N ARG A 86 8.12 2.23 -7.84
CA ARG A 86 9.31 2.79 -7.19
C ARG A 86 10.56 1.98 -7.51
N SER A 87 11.62 2.68 -7.87
CA SER A 87 12.94 2.09 -8.11
C SER A 87 13.81 1.99 -6.85
N GLY A 88 13.30 2.44 -5.71
CA GLY A 88 14.00 2.42 -4.42
C GLY A 88 13.04 2.31 -3.24
N GLY A 89 13.60 1.96 -2.07
CA GLY A 89 12.85 1.80 -0.83
C GLY A 89 12.03 0.51 -0.77
N GLY A 90 11.76 0.05 0.44
CA GLY A 90 10.87 -1.05 0.76
C GLY A 90 9.75 -0.58 1.67
N THR A 91 8.94 -1.51 2.14
CA THR A 91 7.84 -1.26 3.09
C THR A 91 7.61 -2.47 3.97
N ASN A 92 6.89 -2.29 5.06
CA ASN A 92 6.41 -3.41 5.88
C ASN A 92 5.62 -4.46 5.07
N GLY A 93 5.11 -4.11 3.89
CA GLY A 93 4.42 -5.02 2.99
C GLY A 93 5.30 -6.18 2.52
N MET A 94 6.57 -5.93 2.26
CA MET A 94 7.55 -6.95 1.91
C MET A 94 7.64 -8.03 3.00
N ALA A 95 7.84 -7.61 4.24
CA ALA A 95 7.98 -8.55 5.36
C ALA A 95 6.73 -9.43 5.54
N ILE A 96 5.54 -8.87 5.37
CA ILE A 96 4.27 -9.61 5.47
C ILE A 96 4.14 -10.61 4.32
N THR A 97 4.38 -10.16 3.10
CA THR A 97 4.28 -11.01 1.90
C THR A 97 5.27 -12.17 1.94
N GLN A 98 6.51 -11.95 2.40
CA GLN A 98 7.54 -12.98 2.46
C GLN A 98 7.26 -14.08 3.50
N VAL A 99 6.55 -13.76 4.59
CA VAL A 99 6.28 -14.74 5.65
C VAL A 99 5.29 -15.80 5.20
N GLN A 100 4.25 -15.41 4.44
CA GLN A 100 3.12 -16.32 4.16
C GLN A 100 2.55 -16.18 2.76
N GLY A 101 3.06 -15.26 1.95
CA GLY A 101 2.47 -14.94 0.66
C GLY A 101 1.11 -14.22 0.76
N ALA A 102 0.77 -13.64 1.92
CA ALA A 102 -0.50 -12.95 2.09
C ALA A 102 -0.60 -11.78 1.09
N PRO A 103 -1.68 -11.69 0.29
CA PRO A 103 -1.90 -10.55 -0.58
C PRO A 103 -1.89 -9.25 0.23
N THR A 104 -1.01 -8.34 -0.17
CA THR A 104 -0.74 -7.12 0.59
C THR A 104 -0.83 -5.92 -0.35
N ILE A 105 -1.50 -4.85 0.12
CA ILE A 105 -1.45 -3.54 -0.53
C ILE A 105 -0.80 -2.51 0.40
N VAL A 106 -0.15 -1.53 -0.21
CA VAL A 106 0.47 -0.41 0.50
C VAL A 106 -0.29 0.86 0.17
N VAL A 107 -0.83 1.50 1.20
CA VAL A 107 -1.54 2.78 1.14
C VAL A 107 -0.60 3.84 1.70
N GLY A 108 0.07 4.54 0.82
CA GLY A 108 1.05 5.57 1.17
C GLY A 108 0.42 6.96 1.27
N ILE A 109 0.76 7.69 2.31
CA ILE A 109 0.43 9.10 2.43
C ILE A 109 1.59 9.90 1.84
N PRO A 110 1.39 10.75 0.81
CA PRO A 110 2.48 11.53 0.23
C PRO A 110 3.15 12.44 1.26
N VAL A 111 4.46 12.30 1.39
CA VAL A 111 5.27 13.07 2.34
C VAL A 111 6.36 13.81 1.57
N ARG A 112 6.37 15.12 1.59
CA ARG A 112 7.53 15.91 1.11
C ARG A 112 8.64 15.87 2.13
N TYR A 113 9.87 15.77 1.66
CA TYR A 113 11.09 15.75 2.49
C TYR A 113 11.12 14.61 3.51
N ALA A 114 10.57 13.44 3.12
CA ALA A 114 10.67 12.21 3.93
C ALA A 114 12.14 11.93 4.31
N HIS A 115 12.37 11.33 5.47
CA HIS A 115 13.69 11.05 6.06
C HIS A 115 14.53 12.30 6.37
N THR A 116 13.89 13.45 6.55
CA THR A 116 14.54 14.69 7.01
C THR A 116 13.93 15.15 8.33
N PRO A 117 14.59 16.08 9.08
CA PRO A 117 14.03 16.61 10.32
C PRO A 117 12.70 17.35 10.17
N HIS A 118 12.37 17.81 8.96
CA HIS A 118 11.16 18.56 8.66
C HIS A 118 10.46 17.98 7.44
N CYS A 119 9.46 17.16 7.66
CA CYS A 119 8.62 16.61 6.60
C CYS A 119 7.22 17.23 6.63
N TYR A 120 6.55 17.22 5.49
CA TYR A 120 5.22 17.78 5.31
C TYR A 120 4.27 16.77 4.69
N VAL A 121 3.04 16.74 5.20
CA VAL A 121 1.93 15.98 4.65
C VAL A 121 0.71 16.89 4.50
N ASP A 122 -0.13 16.61 3.52
CA ASP A 122 -1.45 17.22 3.45
C ASP A 122 -2.42 16.40 4.32
N PHE A 123 -3.14 17.08 5.21
CA PHE A 123 -4.11 16.40 6.06
C PHE A 123 -5.26 15.78 5.28
N GLN A 124 -5.60 16.33 4.10
CA GLN A 124 -6.62 15.74 3.22
C GLN A 124 -6.16 14.38 2.65
N ASP A 125 -4.88 14.23 2.32
CA ASP A 125 -4.32 12.94 1.87
C ASP A 125 -4.42 11.88 2.97
N TYR A 126 -4.13 12.26 4.22
CA TYR A 126 -4.34 11.38 5.38
C TYR A 126 -5.81 10.99 5.54
N GLN A 127 -6.74 11.94 5.44
CA GLN A 127 -8.17 11.65 5.55
C GLN A 127 -8.65 10.74 4.42
N ALA A 128 -8.18 10.97 3.20
CA ALA A 128 -8.50 10.12 2.04
C ALA A 128 -7.93 8.70 2.20
N ALA A 129 -6.69 8.56 2.71
CA ALA A 129 -6.09 7.25 3.00
C ALA A 129 -6.92 6.48 4.04
N LYS A 130 -7.31 7.15 5.14
CA LYS A 130 -8.15 6.57 6.17
C LYS A 130 -9.52 6.13 5.61
N GLU A 131 -10.16 7.00 4.84
CA GLU A 131 -11.47 6.69 4.25
C GLU A 131 -11.38 5.52 3.28
N LEU A 132 -10.37 5.49 2.42
CA LEU A 132 -10.14 4.38 1.49
C LEU A 132 -10.09 3.05 2.23
N VAL A 133 -9.29 2.96 3.28
CA VAL A 133 -9.14 1.69 4.02
C VAL A 133 -10.40 1.33 4.79
N ILE A 134 -11.12 2.30 5.34
CA ILE A 134 -12.43 2.05 5.96
C ILE A 134 -13.41 1.45 4.93
N GLN A 135 -13.46 2.01 3.73
CA GLN A 135 -14.35 1.50 2.68
C GLN A 135 -13.89 0.14 2.16
N LEU A 136 -12.58 -0.08 2.01
CA LEU A 136 -12.05 -1.41 1.68
C LEU A 136 -12.52 -2.46 2.67
N ILE A 137 -12.32 -2.23 3.97
CA ILE A 137 -12.69 -3.18 5.03
C ILE A 137 -14.20 -3.42 5.08
N LYS A 138 -15.01 -2.37 4.93
CA LYS A 138 -16.48 -2.49 4.95
C LYS A 138 -17.04 -3.30 3.78
N ASN A 139 -16.35 -3.34 2.66
CA ASN A 139 -16.76 -4.05 1.46
C ASN A 139 -16.04 -5.41 1.28
N LEU A 140 -15.15 -5.79 2.19
CA LEU A 140 -14.55 -7.12 2.23
C LEU A 140 -15.52 -8.08 2.93
N ASP A 141 -16.06 -9.00 2.16
CA ASP A 141 -16.78 -10.18 2.65
C ASP A 141 -15.94 -11.45 2.49
N ALA A 142 -16.46 -12.57 2.97
CA ALA A 142 -15.75 -13.85 2.93
C ALA A 142 -15.44 -14.30 1.50
N ASP A 143 -16.36 -14.08 0.55
CA ASP A 143 -16.19 -14.48 -0.84
C ASP A 143 -15.12 -13.64 -1.53
N LYS A 144 -15.08 -12.33 -1.25
CA LYS A 144 -14.04 -11.42 -1.77
C LYS A 144 -12.68 -11.78 -1.18
N ILE A 145 -12.58 -12.01 0.12
CA ILE A 145 -11.34 -12.45 0.76
C ILE A 145 -10.85 -13.74 0.11
N GLN A 146 -11.73 -14.73 -0.05
CA GLN A 146 -11.35 -15.99 -0.68
C GLN A 146 -10.87 -15.80 -2.11
N ALA A 147 -11.50 -14.93 -2.90
CA ALA A 147 -11.08 -14.62 -4.26
C ALA A 147 -9.68 -13.97 -4.29
N LEU A 148 -9.39 -13.06 -3.37
CA LEU A 148 -8.09 -12.38 -3.28
C LEU A 148 -6.95 -13.27 -2.79
N VAL A 149 -7.25 -14.28 -1.96
CA VAL A 149 -6.26 -15.21 -1.41
C VAL A 149 -5.98 -16.38 -2.36
N GLN A 150 -6.88 -16.67 -3.31
CA GLN A 150 -6.67 -17.78 -4.25
C GLN A 150 -5.48 -17.49 -5.17
N PRO A 151 -4.56 -18.45 -5.35
CA PRO A 151 -3.47 -18.29 -6.32
C PRO A 151 -4.03 -18.09 -7.73
N LEU A 152 -3.39 -17.24 -8.53
CA LEU A 152 -3.68 -17.00 -9.96
C LEU A 152 -3.60 -18.28 -10.85
N SER A 153 -3.37 -19.44 -10.24
CA SER A 153 -2.97 -20.70 -10.91
C SER A 153 -4.09 -21.47 -11.60
N LYS A 154 -5.34 -21.04 -11.58
CA LYS A 154 -6.42 -21.82 -12.23
C LYS A 154 -6.41 -21.80 -13.76
N GLU A 155 -5.68 -20.89 -14.40
CA GLU A 155 -5.66 -20.77 -15.86
C GLU A 155 -4.40 -21.34 -16.54
N TRP A 156 -3.36 -21.67 -15.79
CA TRP A 156 -2.09 -22.18 -16.37
C TRP A 156 -2.08 -23.70 -16.63
N ASN A 157 -3.13 -24.41 -16.25
CA ASN A 157 -3.25 -25.86 -16.43
C ASN A 157 -4.20 -26.26 -17.59
N LYS A 158 -4.36 -25.40 -18.61
CA LYS A 158 -5.04 -25.76 -19.85
C LYS A 158 -4.08 -25.83 -21.03
#